data_78a2984d1fcf7df37953169bfb2c49e2
#
_entry.id   78a2984d1fcf7df37953169bfb2c49e2
#
_cell.length_a   1.000
_cell.length_b   1.000
_cell.length_c   1.000
_cell.angle_alpha   90.00
_cell.angle_beta   90.00
_cell.angle_gamma   90.00
#
_symmetry.space_group_name_H-M   'P 1'
#
loop_
_entity.id
_entity.type
_entity.pdbx_description
1 polymer ?
#
loop_
_entity_poly.entity_id
_entity_poly.type
_entity_poly.pdbx_seq_one_letter_code
_entity_poly.pdbx_strand_id
1 'polypeptide(L)'
;GSRVLVGEMRPDAIIGVDVNHDYVAAPGIGEKRMAPVEMGKGFTMSVGAIVSEQLNRRIETVAKDKGIPMQRDVVGADTGTDGMAGVLGNVDCAATSVGMPIRNMHTISESGCTRDVLACTHAVAETLLAMDAEESQTGALHEAFCSQHPRLDQARPMGHQGLPESD
;
A
#
# COMPACT_ATOMS: atom_id res chain seq x y z
N GLY A 1 13.75 -5.90 -9.95
CA GLY A 1 12.46 -5.25 -10.05
C GLY A 1 12.26 -4.26 -8.93
N SER A 2 11.20 -4.39 -8.19
CA SER A 2 10.69 -3.43 -7.19
C SER A 2 11.72 -2.93 -6.19
N ARG A 3 12.56 -3.82 -5.66
CA ARG A 3 13.61 -3.44 -4.69
C ARG A 3 14.62 -2.42 -5.25
N VAL A 4 15.03 -2.56 -6.51
CA VAL A 4 15.96 -1.62 -7.16
C VAL A 4 15.25 -0.32 -7.44
N LEU A 5 14.05 -0.39 -8.02
CA LEU A 5 13.24 0.76 -8.36
C LEU A 5 12.95 1.64 -7.14
N VAL A 6 12.54 1.03 -6.03
CA VAL A 6 12.25 1.74 -4.78
C VAL A 6 13.52 2.41 -4.21
N GLY A 7 14.68 1.75 -4.30
CA GLY A 7 15.95 2.33 -3.89
C GLY A 7 16.35 3.58 -4.69
N GLU A 8 16.01 3.62 -5.96
CA GLU A 8 16.29 4.75 -6.85
C GLU A 8 15.25 5.89 -6.69
N MET A 9 13.97 5.55 -6.64
CA MET A 9 12.86 6.52 -6.58
C MET A 9 12.67 7.13 -5.20
N ARG A 10 12.97 6.37 -4.14
CA ARG A 10 12.73 6.74 -2.73
C ARG A 10 11.31 7.28 -2.50
N PRO A 11 10.28 6.50 -2.79
CA PRO A 11 8.90 6.94 -2.64
C PRO A 11 8.50 7.07 -1.16
N ASP A 12 7.56 7.95 -0.87
CA ASP A 12 6.94 8.07 0.46
C ASP A 12 5.98 6.93 0.77
N ALA A 13 5.37 6.35 -0.28
CA ALA A 13 4.45 5.24 -0.15
C ALA A 13 4.60 4.21 -1.27
N ILE A 14 4.34 2.95 -0.94
CA ILE A 14 4.31 1.82 -1.88
C ILE A 14 3.01 1.05 -1.69
N ILE A 15 2.27 0.86 -2.76
CA ILE A 15 1.12 -0.04 -2.81
C ILE A 15 1.46 -1.17 -3.79
N GLY A 16 1.77 -2.35 -3.26
CA GLY A 16 1.92 -3.55 -4.07
C GLY A 16 0.54 -4.06 -4.50
N VAL A 17 0.38 -4.37 -5.78
CA VAL A 17 -0.86 -4.99 -6.31
C VAL A 17 -0.53 -6.39 -6.76
N ASP A 18 -1.21 -7.39 -6.20
CA ASP A 18 -0.91 -8.80 -6.45
C ASP A 18 -2.18 -9.65 -6.37
N VAL A 19 -2.03 -10.96 -6.38
CA VAL A 19 -3.11 -11.92 -6.19
C VAL A 19 -2.96 -12.62 -4.82
N ASN A 20 -4.08 -13.08 -4.26
CA ASN A 20 -4.13 -13.84 -3.03
C ASN A 20 -4.85 -15.17 -3.25
N HIS A 21 -4.66 -16.13 -2.35
CA HIS A 21 -5.46 -17.35 -2.39
C HIS A 21 -6.92 -17.08 -2.01
N ASP A 22 -7.85 -17.69 -2.72
CA ASP A 22 -9.19 -17.96 -2.20
C ASP A 22 -9.07 -19.03 -1.10
N TYR A 23 -8.95 -18.59 0.16
CA TYR A 23 -8.74 -19.50 1.29
C TYR A 23 -9.95 -20.39 1.59
N VAL A 24 -11.13 -20.01 1.14
CA VAL A 24 -12.34 -20.82 1.30
C VAL A 24 -12.29 -22.03 0.35
N ALA A 25 -11.72 -21.87 -0.84
CA ALA A 25 -11.61 -22.92 -1.84
C ALA A 25 -10.26 -23.65 -1.84
N ALA A 26 -9.25 -23.17 -1.10
CA ALA A 26 -7.91 -23.75 -1.08
C ALA A 26 -7.74 -24.72 0.08
N PRO A 27 -7.75 -26.04 -0.15
CA PRO A 27 -7.65 -27.04 0.91
C PRO A 27 -6.30 -26.94 1.63
N GLY A 28 -6.34 -26.90 2.96
CA GLY A 28 -5.16 -26.87 3.83
C GLY A 28 -4.45 -25.53 3.95
N ILE A 29 -4.85 -24.49 3.21
CA ILE A 29 -4.30 -23.14 3.35
C ILE A 29 -5.15 -22.30 4.31
N GLY A 30 -6.47 -22.39 4.20
CA GLY A 30 -7.42 -21.60 4.99
C GLY A 30 -7.36 -21.82 6.50
N GLU A 31 -7.04 -23.04 6.95
CA GLU A 31 -6.97 -23.39 8.37
C GLU A 31 -5.91 -22.61 9.17
N LYS A 32 -4.92 -22.04 8.48
CA LYS A 32 -3.82 -21.27 9.09
C LYS A 32 -4.05 -19.76 9.06
N ARG A 33 -5.14 -19.30 8.48
CA ARG A 33 -5.44 -17.88 8.31
C ARG A 33 -6.53 -17.43 9.28
N MET A 34 -6.34 -16.25 9.84
CA MET A 34 -7.26 -15.69 10.84
C MET A 34 -8.52 -15.08 10.22
N ALA A 35 -8.48 -14.76 8.93
CA ALA A 35 -9.62 -14.21 8.20
C ALA A 35 -9.84 -14.98 6.90
N PRO A 36 -11.08 -15.43 6.63
CA PRO A 36 -11.40 -16.06 5.36
C PRO A 36 -11.38 -15.02 4.24
N VAL A 37 -10.64 -15.32 3.18
CA VAL A 37 -10.66 -14.57 1.92
C VAL A 37 -11.33 -15.41 0.87
N GLU A 38 -12.31 -14.85 0.16
CA GLU A 38 -13.14 -15.57 -0.81
C GLU A 38 -13.23 -14.78 -2.12
N MET A 39 -13.05 -15.47 -3.24
CA MET A 39 -13.23 -14.91 -4.57
C MET A 39 -14.66 -14.41 -4.81
N GLY A 40 -14.80 -13.22 -5.35
CA GLY A 40 -16.10 -12.58 -5.60
C GLY A 40 -16.63 -11.71 -4.46
N LYS A 41 -15.86 -11.57 -3.37
CA LYS A 41 -16.22 -10.75 -2.20
C LYS A 41 -15.49 -9.42 -2.12
N GLY A 42 -14.80 -9.02 -3.18
CA GLY A 42 -14.06 -7.77 -3.25
C GLY A 42 -12.55 -7.96 -3.16
N PHE A 43 -11.83 -6.84 -3.26
CA PHE A 43 -10.38 -6.85 -3.21
C PHE A 43 -9.87 -7.20 -1.79
N THR A 44 -8.63 -7.64 -1.71
CA THR A 44 -7.95 -7.92 -0.44
C THR A 44 -7.01 -6.79 -0.07
N MET A 45 -6.89 -6.50 1.22
CA MET A 45 -5.89 -5.61 1.78
C MET A 45 -5.10 -6.35 2.85
N SER A 46 -3.79 -6.38 2.72
CA SER A 46 -2.90 -7.01 3.71
C SER A 46 -2.93 -6.25 5.02
N VAL A 47 -3.08 -6.98 6.13
CA VAL A 47 -3.04 -6.43 7.49
C VAL A 47 -2.06 -7.22 8.35
N GLY A 48 -1.24 -6.53 9.13
CA GLY A 48 -0.23 -7.16 9.98
C GLY A 48 0.92 -6.20 10.32
N ALA A 49 1.91 -6.71 11.04
CA ALA A 49 2.99 -5.90 11.58
C ALA A 49 3.94 -5.27 10.52
N ILE A 50 3.93 -5.83 9.31
CA ILE A 50 4.86 -5.44 8.24
C ILE A 50 4.30 -4.42 7.25
N VAL A 51 3.03 -4.04 7.39
CA VAL A 51 2.37 -3.07 6.52
C VAL A 51 2.08 -1.77 7.28
N SER A 52 2.04 -0.67 6.55
CA SER A 52 1.71 0.63 7.11
C SER A 52 0.23 0.71 7.49
N GLU A 53 -0.05 0.77 8.78
CA GLU A 53 -1.40 0.92 9.29
C GLU A 53 -2.04 2.24 8.83
N GLN A 54 -1.25 3.31 8.74
CA GLN A 54 -1.73 4.61 8.27
C GLN A 54 -2.18 4.57 6.81
N LEU A 55 -1.40 3.94 5.94
CA LEU A 55 -1.75 3.76 4.53
C LEU A 55 -2.98 2.86 4.39
N ASN A 56 -3.04 1.77 5.17
CA ASN A 56 -4.20 0.88 5.20
C ASN A 56 -5.48 1.59 5.64
N ARG A 57 -5.42 2.45 6.65
CA ARG A 57 -6.59 3.24 7.08
C ARG A 57 -7.10 4.16 5.98
N ARG A 58 -6.22 4.74 5.16
CA ARG A 58 -6.62 5.57 4.00
C ARG A 58 -7.36 4.73 2.98
N ILE A 59 -6.81 3.57 2.59
CA ILE A 59 -7.45 2.65 1.64
C ILE A 59 -8.82 2.18 2.17
N GLU A 60 -8.90 1.82 3.46
CA GLU A 60 -10.13 1.37 4.10
C GLU A 60 -11.21 2.47 4.13
N THR A 61 -10.80 3.71 4.46
CA THR A 61 -11.71 4.86 4.45
C THR A 61 -12.26 5.10 3.05
N VAL A 62 -11.40 5.15 2.05
CA VAL A 62 -11.81 5.33 0.65
C VAL A 62 -12.73 4.20 0.19
N ALA A 63 -12.37 2.95 0.47
CA ALA A 63 -13.20 1.81 0.11
C ALA A 63 -14.59 1.89 0.74
N LYS A 64 -14.67 2.26 2.01
CA LYS A 64 -15.94 2.46 2.73
C LYS A 64 -16.77 3.59 2.15
N ASP A 65 -16.17 4.76 1.91
CA ASP A 65 -16.87 5.95 1.43
C ASP A 65 -17.41 5.76 0.00
N LYS A 66 -16.69 4.98 -0.81
CA LYS A 66 -17.08 4.65 -2.19
C LYS A 66 -17.91 3.38 -2.32
N GLY A 67 -18.15 2.66 -1.22
CA GLY A 67 -18.88 1.40 -1.24
C GLY A 67 -18.17 0.27 -1.98
N ILE A 68 -16.81 0.29 -2.00
CA ILE A 68 -16.01 -0.72 -2.67
C ILE A 68 -15.84 -1.93 -1.74
N PRO A 69 -16.24 -3.14 -2.15
CA PRO A 69 -16.14 -4.33 -1.31
C PRO A 69 -14.67 -4.71 -1.06
N MET A 70 -14.33 -4.93 0.21
CA MET A 70 -12.97 -5.19 0.67
C MET A 70 -12.93 -6.34 1.68
N GLN A 71 -11.85 -7.12 1.63
CA GLN A 71 -11.54 -8.19 2.58
C GLN A 71 -10.15 -7.92 3.19
N ARG A 72 -9.95 -8.35 4.44
CA ARG A 72 -8.64 -8.26 5.10
C ARG A 72 -7.90 -9.59 4.96
N ASP A 73 -6.69 -9.56 4.42
CA ASP A 73 -5.77 -10.70 4.40
C ASP A 73 -4.72 -10.54 5.50
N VAL A 74 -4.77 -11.41 6.50
CA VAL A 74 -3.87 -11.34 7.64
C VAL A 74 -2.52 -11.95 7.26
N VAL A 75 -1.49 -11.10 7.27
CA VAL A 75 -0.11 -11.48 6.93
C VAL A 75 0.78 -11.38 8.17
N GLY A 76 1.61 -12.40 8.38
CA GLY A 76 2.53 -12.45 9.52
C GLY A 76 3.80 -11.64 9.27
N ALA A 77 4.80 -12.31 8.72
CA ALA A 77 6.15 -11.76 8.53
C ALA A 77 6.47 -11.39 7.08
N ASP A 78 5.65 -11.79 6.12
CA ASP A 78 5.86 -11.56 4.68
C ASP A 78 4.54 -11.51 3.95
N THR A 79 4.42 -10.59 2.98
CA THR A 79 3.27 -10.53 2.07
C THR A 79 3.48 -11.39 0.83
N GLY A 80 4.72 -11.77 0.53
CA GLY A 80 5.09 -12.42 -0.73
C GLY A 80 4.98 -11.52 -1.95
N THR A 81 4.82 -10.19 -1.78
CA THR A 81 4.52 -9.24 -2.84
C THR A 81 5.65 -8.23 -3.08
N ASP A 82 5.57 -7.51 -4.18
CA ASP A 82 6.49 -6.42 -4.52
C ASP A 82 6.48 -5.27 -3.50
N GLY A 83 5.38 -5.06 -2.78
CA GLY A 83 5.29 -4.10 -1.68
C GLY A 83 6.31 -4.41 -0.58
N MET A 84 6.43 -5.69 -0.19
CA MET A 84 7.42 -6.14 0.80
C MET A 84 8.85 -6.03 0.26
N ALA A 85 9.08 -6.41 -0.99
CA ALA A 85 10.39 -6.30 -1.60
C ALA A 85 10.91 -4.85 -1.63
N GLY A 86 10.00 -3.89 -1.75
CA GLY A 86 10.29 -2.46 -1.64
C GLY A 86 10.78 -2.07 -0.25
N VAL A 87 10.05 -2.47 0.80
CA VAL A 87 10.42 -2.18 2.21
C VAL A 87 11.79 -2.73 2.56
N LEU A 88 12.11 -3.94 2.09
CA LEU A 88 13.43 -4.56 2.31
C LEU A 88 14.57 -3.85 1.56
N GLY A 89 14.27 -2.83 0.76
CA GLY A 89 15.25 -2.01 0.02
C GLY A 89 15.95 -0.93 0.86
N ASN A 90 15.79 -0.89 2.19
CA ASN A 90 16.31 0.17 3.08
C ASN A 90 15.78 1.57 2.75
N VAL A 91 14.55 1.69 2.28
CA VAL A 91 13.86 2.96 2.10
C VAL A 91 12.81 3.09 3.19
N ASP A 92 12.85 4.20 3.91
CA ASP A 92 11.80 4.54 4.88
C ASP A 92 10.57 5.04 4.11
N CYS A 93 9.60 4.16 3.94
CA CYS A 93 8.37 4.45 3.22
C CYS A 93 7.18 3.68 3.80
N ALA A 94 5.99 4.24 3.66
CA ALA A 94 4.76 3.56 4.02
C ALA A 94 4.44 2.49 2.96
N ALA A 95 4.41 1.22 3.33
CA ALA A 95 4.15 0.16 2.37
C ALA A 95 2.93 -0.67 2.77
N THR A 96 2.17 -1.10 1.78
CA THR A 96 1.10 -2.09 1.93
C THR A 96 0.95 -2.92 0.66
N SER A 97 0.12 -3.96 0.74
CA SER A 97 -0.26 -4.76 -0.42
C SER A 97 -1.78 -4.89 -0.48
N VAL A 98 -2.29 -4.72 -1.68
CA VAL A 98 -3.69 -4.99 -2.04
C VAL A 98 -3.73 -6.03 -3.15
N GLY A 99 -4.84 -6.72 -3.29
CA GLY A 99 -4.91 -7.74 -4.31
C GLY A 99 -6.31 -8.25 -4.56
N MET A 100 -6.38 -9.35 -5.28
CA MET A 100 -7.63 -10.04 -5.57
C MET A 100 -7.49 -11.53 -5.34
N PRO A 101 -8.48 -12.18 -4.72
CA PRO A 101 -8.44 -13.61 -4.47
C PRO A 101 -8.63 -14.38 -5.76
N ILE A 102 -7.77 -15.39 -5.95
CA ILE A 102 -7.84 -16.29 -7.09
C ILE A 102 -7.85 -17.75 -6.62
N ARG A 103 -8.35 -18.64 -7.47
CA ARG A 103 -8.29 -20.08 -7.29
C ARG A 103 -7.18 -20.67 -8.12
N ASN A 104 -6.66 -21.79 -7.64
CA ASN A 104 -5.59 -22.56 -8.29
C ASN A 104 -4.31 -21.74 -8.53
N MET A 105 -4.00 -20.82 -7.63
CA MET A 105 -2.76 -20.03 -7.68
C MET A 105 -1.55 -20.93 -7.89
N HIS A 106 -0.63 -20.50 -8.74
CA HIS A 106 0.60 -21.21 -9.11
C HIS A 106 0.36 -22.53 -9.87
N THR A 107 -0.77 -22.66 -10.55
CA THR A 107 -1.05 -23.78 -11.45
C THR A 107 -1.16 -23.32 -12.89
N ILE A 108 -1.33 -24.28 -13.82
CA ILE A 108 -1.49 -23.99 -15.25
C ILE A 108 -2.84 -23.35 -15.60
N SER A 109 -3.78 -23.30 -14.68
CA SER A 109 -5.13 -22.77 -14.90
C SER A 109 -5.61 -22.05 -13.64
N GLU A 110 -5.33 -20.77 -13.58
CA GLU A 110 -5.79 -19.89 -12.52
C GLU A 110 -7.13 -19.23 -12.88
N SER A 111 -7.96 -18.99 -11.88
CA SER A 111 -9.26 -18.36 -12.08
C SER A 111 -9.46 -17.21 -11.09
N GLY A 112 -9.87 -16.07 -11.58
CA GLY A 112 -10.18 -14.87 -10.79
C GLY A 112 -11.56 -14.30 -11.11
N CYS A 113 -12.06 -13.45 -10.23
CA CYS A 113 -13.32 -12.75 -10.42
C CYS A 113 -13.06 -11.33 -10.95
N THR A 114 -13.60 -10.98 -12.10
CA THR A 114 -13.43 -9.65 -12.71
C THR A 114 -13.98 -8.54 -11.83
N ARG A 115 -14.98 -8.81 -10.99
CA ARG A 115 -15.49 -7.82 -10.02
C ARG A 115 -14.47 -7.48 -8.93
N ASP A 116 -13.65 -8.45 -8.50
CA ASP A 116 -12.59 -8.21 -7.52
C ASP A 116 -11.44 -7.41 -8.15
N VAL A 117 -11.12 -7.67 -9.43
CA VAL A 117 -10.16 -6.86 -10.20
C VAL A 117 -10.63 -5.41 -10.30
N LEU A 118 -11.90 -5.19 -10.66
CA LEU A 118 -12.48 -3.85 -10.74
C LEU A 118 -12.50 -3.15 -9.36
N ALA A 119 -12.85 -3.89 -8.30
CA ALA A 119 -12.82 -3.36 -6.94
C ALA A 119 -11.41 -2.94 -6.52
N CYS A 120 -10.40 -3.77 -6.79
CA CYS A 120 -9.00 -3.45 -6.51
C CYS A 120 -8.53 -2.22 -7.29
N THR A 121 -8.80 -2.18 -8.59
CA THR A 121 -8.44 -1.05 -9.45
C THR A 121 -9.07 0.25 -8.96
N HIS A 122 -10.37 0.20 -8.64
CA HIS A 122 -11.11 1.37 -8.16
C HIS A 122 -10.57 1.84 -6.80
N ALA A 123 -10.33 0.92 -5.87
CA ALA A 123 -9.79 1.26 -4.55
C ALA A 123 -8.41 1.94 -4.65
N VAL A 124 -7.51 1.41 -5.48
CA VAL A 124 -6.18 2.00 -5.68
C VAL A 124 -6.30 3.38 -6.32
N ALA A 125 -7.06 3.51 -7.41
CA ALA A 125 -7.23 4.79 -8.10
C ALA A 125 -7.81 5.88 -7.19
N GLU A 126 -8.89 5.59 -6.47
CA GLU A 126 -9.52 6.55 -5.56
C GLU A 126 -8.62 6.89 -4.36
N THR A 127 -7.81 5.94 -3.89
CA THR A 127 -6.82 6.20 -2.82
C THR A 127 -5.75 7.18 -3.31
N LEU A 128 -5.22 6.98 -4.50
CA LEU A 128 -4.22 7.87 -5.09
C LEU A 128 -4.78 9.27 -5.30
N LEU A 129 -6.01 9.39 -5.81
CA LEU A 129 -6.68 10.68 -5.97
C LEU A 129 -6.91 11.40 -4.63
N ALA A 130 -7.28 10.66 -3.59
CA ALA A 130 -7.45 11.22 -2.25
C ALA A 130 -6.12 11.72 -1.66
N MET A 131 -5.02 10.98 -1.88
CA MET A 131 -3.69 11.38 -1.42
C MET A 131 -3.20 12.64 -2.15
N ASP A 132 -3.38 12.73 -3.45
CA ASP A 132 -3.03 13.90 -4.25
C ASP A 132 -3.82 15.15 -3.82
N ALA A 133 -5.10 14.99 -3.53
CA ALA A 133 -5.94 16.08 -3.04
C ALA A 133 -5.50 16.59 -1.64
N GLU A 134 -5.10 15.69 -0.74
CA GLU A 134 -4.58 16.06 0.58
C GLU A 134 -3.24 16.80 0.47
N GLU A 135 -2.33 16.34 -0.38
CA GLU A 135 -1.05 16.98 -0.63
C GLU A 135 -1.24 18.40 -1.20
N SER A 136 -2.13 18.57 -2.16
CA SER A 136 -2.48 19.85 -2.74
C SER A 136 -3.04 20.84 -1.72
N GLN A 137 -3.91 20.37 -0.80
CA GLN A 137 -4.44 21.20 0.29
C GLN A 137 -3.36 21.59 1.29
N THR A 138 -2.49 20.65 1.65
CA THR A 138 -1.38 20.90 2.59
C THR A 138 -0.38 21.88 2.00
N GLY A 139 -0.04 21.75 0.71
CA GLY A 139 0.81 22.68 -0.02
C GLY A 139 0.24 24.11 -0.03
N ALA A 140 -1.03 24.27 -0.35
CA ALA A 140 -1.72 25.56 -0.35
C ALA A 140 -1.75 26.21 1.05
N LEU A 141 -1.97 25.42 2.11
CA LEU A 141 -1.90 25.90 3.50
C LEU A 141 -0.49 26.34 3.89
N HIS A 142 0.52 25.58 3.48
CA HIS A 142 1.92 25.89 3.73
C HIS A 142 2.31 27.20 3.03
N GLU A 143 1.99 27.37 1.77
CA GLU A 143 2.23 28.61 1.02
C GLU A 143 1.53 29.82 1.64
N ALA A 144 0.26 29.65 2.03
CA ALA A 144 -0.49 30.70 2.71
C ALA A 144 0.14 31.08 4.06
N PHE A 145 0.60 30.08 4.84
CA PHE A 145 1.29 30.31 6.10
C PHE A 145 2.64 31.02 5.91
N CYS A 146 3.47 30.55 4.96
CA CYS A 146 4.76 31.14 4.65
C CYS A 146 4.64 32.58 4.12
N SER A 147 3.61 32.88 3.35
CA SER A 147 3.35 34.24 2.87
C SER A 147 3.06 35.25 3.99
N GLN A 148 2.46 34.78 5.09
CA GLN A 148 2.19 35.58 6.30
C GLN A 148 3.40 35.65 7.24
N HIS A 149 4.36 34.75 7.13
CA HIS A 149 5.53 34.62 7.98
C HIS A 149 6.84 34.48 7.18
N PRO A 150 7.25 35.53 6.44
CA PRO A 150 8.36 35.47 5.48
C PRO A 150 9.73 35.09 6.07
N ARG A 151 9.89 35.10 7.41
CA ARG A 151 11.11 34.62 8.08
C ARG A 151 11.22 33.09 8.13
N LEU A 152 10.12 32.37 7.97
CA LEU A 152 10.10 30.91 8.02
C LEU A 152 10.47 30.30 6.66
N ASP A 153 10.23 31.02 5.57
CA ASP A 153 10.61 30.61 4.23
C ASP A 153 12.14 30.57 4.01
N GLN A 154 12.92 31.26 4.90
CA GLN A 154 14.37 31.24 4.88
C GLN A 154 15.00 30.12 5.73
N ALA A 155 14.22 29.36 6.47
CA ALA A 155 14.69 28.18 7.17
C ALA A 155 14.97 27.08 6.13
N ARG A 156 16.22 27.03 5.62
CA ARG A 156 16.66 25.88 4.80
C ARG A 156 16.34 24.58 5.53
N PRO A 157 15.79 23.58 4.84
CA PRO A 157 15.78 22.22 5.36
C PRO A 157 17.22 21.90 5.75
N MET A 158 17.43 21.47 6.99
CA MET A 158 18.75 21.05 7.46
C MET A 158 19.19 19.89 6.58
N GLY A 159 20.04 20.19 5.59
CA GLY A 159 20.69 19.18 4.79
C GLY A 159 21.42 18.22 5.73
N HIS A 160 21.25 16.94 5.51
CA HIS A 160 22.09 15.93 6.13
C HIS A 160 23.56 16.32 5.88
N GLN A 161 24.18 16.93 6.87
CA GLN A 161 25.62 17.07 6.88
C GLN A 161 26.19 15.66 7.03
N GLY A 162 26.84 15.20 5.98
CA GLY A 162 27.56 13.92 6.00
C GLY A 162 28.46 13.89 7.21
N LEU A 163 28.43 12.76 7.92
CA LEU A 163 29.39 12.44 8.96
C LEU A 163 30.81 12.57 8.35
N PRO A 164 31.77 13.19 9.06
CA PRO A 164 33.15 13.25 8.59
C PRO A 164 33.69 11.83 8.46
N GLU A 165 34.29 11.53 7.33
CA GLU A 165 35.07 10.30 7.14
C GLU A 165 36.17 10.26 8.19
N SER A 166 36.17 9.18 8.97
CA SER A 166 37.26 8.91 9.93
C SER A 166 38.49 8.40 9.16
N ASP A 167 39.61 9.12 9.27
CA ASP A 167 40.93 8.66 8.87
C ASP A 167 41.33 7.34 9.57
#